data_5afe787c0c31f9d2881829656a029b0d
#
_entry.id   5afe787c0c31f9d2881829656a029b0d
#
_cell.length_a   1.000
_cell.length_b   1.000
_cell.length_c   1.000
_cell.angle_alpha   90.00
_cell.angle_beta   90.00
_cell.angle_gamma   90.00
#
_symmetry.space_group_name_H-M   'P 1'
#
loop_
_entity.id
_entity.type
_entity.pdbx_description
1 polymer ?
#
loop_
_entity_poly.entity_id
_entity_poly.type
_entity_poly.pdbx_seq_one_letter_code
_entity_poly.pdbx_strand_id
1 'polypeptide(L)'
;MADSIRIADSIKAIISLPTGYIGIPHPSLPQTEGWVFAVLLFLFLLMVYSISHSAGLLMDTIKTFFQVKERSSIFSKATINDLRFRFFIIVFSIGVISFYLYLAINQNNVEFSFIKYGYFYLITVLFLVLKSFLFDLIGYIFLDHASLKIAKESYFNILSFAGIVLFPVLLLRIYSDTDFIPVVDTIALVVSIITFILVIIKLFQIFLHKIVASFYIMLYLCTLEFLPLIALYQVYQLII
;
A
#
# COMPACT_ATOMS: atom_id res chain seq x y z
N MET A 1 22.62 62.95 -34.44
CA MET A 1 23.40 61.73 -34.08
C MET A 1 23.21 61.36 -32.59
N ALA A 2 23.17 62.28 -31.68
CA ALA A 2 22.93 62.02 -30.23
C ALA A 2 21.52 61.44 -29.93
N ASP A 3 20.50 61.86 -30.65
CA ASP A 3 19.11 61.40 -30.42
C ASP A 3 18.87 59.97 -30.90
N SER A 4 19.56 59.53 -31.94
CA SER A 4 19.46 58.15 -32.44
C SER A 4 20.06 57.15 -31.46
N ILE A 5 21.11 57.53 -30.73
CA ILE A 5 21.76 56.70 -29.71
C ILE A 5 20.85 56.57 -28.49
N ARG A 6 20.21 57.64 -28.06
CA ARG A 6 19.26 57.65 -26.94
C ARG A 6 18.05 56.78 -27.20
N ILE A 7 17.52 56.81 -28.43
CA ILE A 7 16.39 55.97 -28.82
C ILE A 7 16.79 54.48 -28.84
N ALA A 8 18.00 54.18 -29.34
CA ALA A 8 18.51 52.80 -29.35
C ALA A 8 18.75 52.23 -27.94
N ASP A 9 19.24 53.06 -27.01
CA ASP A 9 19.43 52.65 -25.61
C ASP A 9 18.09 52.51 -24.86
N SER A 10 17.10 53.32 -25.17
CA SER A 10 15.73 53.17 -24.63
C SER A 10 15.06 51.92 -25.13
N ILE A 11 15.23 51.59 -26.40
CA ILE A 11 14.68 50.34 -26.98
C ILE A 11 15.38 49.11 -26.36
N LYS A 12 16.71 49.15 -26.16
CA LYS A 12 17.41 48.08 -25.48
C LYS A 12 16.96 47.90 -24.03
N ALA A 13 16.73 48.99 -23.31
CA ALA A 13 16.23 48.96 -21.95
C ALA A 13 14.81 48.31 -21.86
N ILE A 14 13.95 48.57 -22.88
CA ILE A 14 12.61 47.97 -22.95
C ILE A 14 12.67 46.49 -23.28
N ILE A 15 13.62 46.06 -24.14
CA ILE A 15 13.82 44.64 -24.50
C ILE A 15 14.46 43.84 -23.35
N SER A 16 15.21 44.49 -22.46
CA SER A 16 15.84 43.84 -21.30
C SER A 16 14.96 43.75 -20.06
N LEU A 17 13.74 44.31 -20.07
CA LEU A 17 12.79 44.07 -19.03
C LEU A 17 12.39 42.57 -19.08
N PRO A 18 12.62 41.82 -18.00
CA PRO A 18 12.15 40.42 -17.96
C PRO A 18 10.63 40.41 -18.15
N THR A 19 10.22 40.05 -19.36
CA THR A 19 8.81 39.88 -19.71
C THR A 19 8.30 38.63 -19.01
N GLY A 20 7.85 38.81 -17.80
CA GLY A 20 7.15 37.73 -17.05
C GLY A 20 7.66 37.69 -15.61
N TYR A 21 6.73 37.71 -14.70
CA TYR A 21 6.97 37.22 -13.35
C TYR A 21 7.41 35.76 -13.48
N ILE A 22 8.67 35.46 -13.20
CA ILE A 22 9.09 34.08 -12.99
C ILE A 22 8.38 33.66 -11.69
N GLY A 23 7.20 33.08 -11.81
CA GLY A 23 6.48 32.55 -10.67
C GLY A 23 7.39 31.58 -9.96
N ILE A 24 7.51 31.70 -8.65
CA ILE A 24 8.15 30.69 -7.83
C ILE A 24 7.39 29.38 -8.11
N PRO A 25 8.05 28.32 -8.62
CA PRO A 25 7.35 27.07 -8.85
C PRO A 25 6.74 26.62 -7.54
N HIS A 26 5.41 26.61 -7.48
CA HIS A 26 4.72 25.98 -6.35
C HIS A 26 5.13 24.52 -6.30
N PRO A 27 5.50 23.98 -5.13
CA PRO A 27 5.72 22.55 -5.00
C PRO A 27 4.48 21.83 -5.54
N SER A 28 4.69 20.84 -6.41
CA SER A 28 3.59 20.07 -6.98
C SER A 28 2.89 19.32 -5.83
N LEU A 29 1.65 19.73 -5.53
CA LEU A 29 0.84 19.02 -4.54
C LEU A 29 0.28 17.74 -5.20
N PRO A 30 0.17 16.62 -4.48
CA PRO A 30 -0.35 15.36 -5.02
C PRO A 30 -1.70 15.52 -5.71
N GLN A 31 -2.56 16.40 -5.19
CA GLN A 31 -3.90 16.68 -5.69
C GLN A 31 -3.93 17.41 -7.04
N THR A 32 -2.84 18.09 -7.42
CA THR A 32 -2.77 18.85 -8.69
C THR A 32 -2.31 17.98 -9.86
N GLU A 33 -1.78 16.81 -9.58
CA GLU A 33 -1.26 15.89 -10.58
C GLU A 33 -2.36 15.01 -11.17
N GLY A 34 -2.65 15.14 -12.46
CA GLY A 34 -3.72 14.39 -13.15
C GLY A 34 -3.55 12.87 -13.08
N TRP A 35 -2.32 12.36 -13.04
CA TRP A 35 -2.06 10.92 -12.91
C TRP A 35 -2.48 10.37 -11.53
N VAL A 36 -2.38 11.16 -10.47
CA VAL A 36 -2.83 10.79 -9.11
C VAL A 36 -4.32 10.51 -9.10
N PHE A 37 -5.11 11.40 -9.71
CA PHE A 37 -6.55 11.19 -9.85
C PHE A 37 -6.88 9.93 -10.67
N ALA A 38 -6.16 9.69 -11.77
CA ALA A 38 -6.36 8.51 -12.60
C ALA A 38 -6.08 7.20 -11.83
N VAL A 39 -5.01 7.17 -11.03
CA VAL A 39 -4.66 6.02 -10.17
C VAL A 39 -5.72 5.82 -9.11
N LEU A 40 -6.18 6.87 -8.43
CA LEU A 40 -7.23 6.78 -7.41
C LEU A 40 -8.55 6.28 -8.00
N LEU A 41 -8.93 6.79 -9.17
CA LEU A 41 -10.13 6.33 -9.86
C LEU A 41 -10.03 4.85 -10.23
N PHE A 42 -8.88 4.43 -10.75
CA PHE A 42 -8.62 3.02 -11.07
C PHE A 42 -8.71 2.13 -9.83
N LEU A 43 -8.09 2.52 -8.71
CA LEU A 43 -8.18 1.80 -7.44
C LEU A 43 -9.62 1.75 -6.92
N PHE A 44 -10.35 2.85 -7.02
CA PHE A 44 -11.76 2.89 -6.63
C PHE A 44 -12.61 1.92 -7.46
N LEU A 45 -12.43 1.89 -8.78
CA LEU A 45 -13.13 0.94 -9.66
C LEU A 45 -12.79 -0.52 -9.32
N LEU A 46 -11.50 -0.81 -9.05
CA LEU A 46 -11.09 -2.14 -8.60
C LEU A 46 -11.76 -2.53 -7.26
N MET A 47 -11.85 -1.59 -6.32
CA MET A 47 -12.53 -1.81 -5.04
C MET A 47 -14.01 -2.11 -5.24
N VAL A 48 -14.72 -1.28 -5.99
CA VAL A 48 -16.15 -1.47 -6.28
C VAL A 48 -16.40 -2.79 -6.99
N TYR A 49 -15.60 -3.12 -7.99
CA TYR A 49 -15.69 -4.38 -8.72
C TYR A 49 -15.50 -5.57 -7.78
N SER A 50 -14.47 -5.54 -6.94
CA SER A 50 -14.16 -6.61 -5.98
C SER A 50 -15.26 -6.77 -4.94
N ILE A 51 -15.75 -5.69 -4.34
CA ILE A 51 -16.78 -5.72 -3.30
C ILE A 51 -18.11 -6.17 -3.89
N SER A 52 -18.51 -5.68 -5.07
CA SER A 52 -19.78 -6.02 -5.71
C SER A 52 -19.94 -7.51 -5.97
N HIS A 53 -18.84 -8.19 -6.33
CA HIS A 53 -18.88 -9.62 -6.64
C HIS A 53 -18.48 -10.53 -5.47
N SER A 54 -17.88 -9.98 -4.41
CA SER A 54 -17.29 -10.72 -3.29
C SER A 54 -17.88 -10.33 -1.93
N ALA A 55 -18.97 -9.58 -1.90
CA ALA A 55 -19.56 -9.09 -0.63
C ALA A 55 -19.87 -10.23 0.35
N GLY A 56 -20.34 -11.37 -0.15
CA GLY A 56 -20.58 -12.57 0.67
C GLY A 56 -19.30 -13.13 1.29
N LEU A 57 -18.21 -13.23 0.49
CA LEU A 57 -16.93 -13.76 0.96
C LEU A 57 -16.26 -12.82 1.97
N LEU A 58 -16.35 -11.49 1.77
CA LEU A 58 -15.83 -10.52 2.72
C LEU A 58 -16.59 -10.58 4.05
N MET A 59 -17.93 -10.66 4.00
CA MET A 59 -18.76 -10.78 5.20
C MET A 59 -18.48 -12.10 5.93
N ASP A 60 -18.34 -13.21 5.21
CA ASP A 60 -17.99 -14.51 5.79
C ASP A 60 -16.56 -14.50 6.34
N THR A 61 -15.63 -13.82 5.69
CA THR A 61 -14.26 -13.64 6.20
C THR A 61 -14.27 -12.87 7.50
N ILE A 62 -15.02 -11.76 7.60
CA ILE A 62 -15.14 -10.97 8.84
C ILE A 62 -15.80 -11.80 9.95
N LYS A 63 -16.88 -12.52 9.65
CA LYS A 63 -17.55 -13.40 10.62
C LYS A 63 -16.64 -14.53 11.10
N THR A 64 -15.91 -15.18 10.18
CA THR A 64 -14.99 -16.27 10.50
C THR A 64 -13.75 -15.77 11.21
N PHE A 65 -13.39 -14.48 11.04
CA PHE A 65 -12.28 -13.87 11.74
C PHE A 65 -12.49 -13.85 13.26
N PHE A 66 -13.73 -13.60 13.71
CA PHE A 66 -14.10 -13.60 15.11
C PHE A 66 -14.52 -14.99 15.65
N GLN A 67 -14.76 -15.97 14.78
CA GLN A 67 -15.11 -17.33 15.20
C GLN A 67 -13.88 -18.24 15.17
N VAL A 68 -13.53 -18.76 16.35
CA VAL A 68 -12.42 -19.71 16.57
C VAL A 68 -12.70 -21.12 15.97
N LYS A 69 -13.90 -21.36 15.44
CA LYS A 69 -14.33 -22.69 15.04
C LYS A 69 -13.86 -23.02 13.62
N GLU A 70 -12.93 -23.97 13.55
CA GLU A 70 -12.54 -24.66 12.32
C GLU A 70 -13.77 -25.18 11.55
N ARG A 71 -14.19 -24.43 10.57
CA ARG A 71 -15.10 -24.95 9.56
C ARG A 71 -14.30 -25.33 8.32
N SER A 72 -13.66 -26.50 8.39
CA SER A 72 -13.01 -27.17 7.26
C SER A 72 -13.94 -27.38 6.06
N SER A 73 -15.25 -27.20 6.21
CA SER A 73 -16.25 -27.43 5.16
C SER A 73 -16.49 -26.23 4.22
N ILE A 74 -16.06 -25.01 4.57
CA ILE A 74 -16.28 -23.83 3.71
C ILE A 74 -15.24 -23.77 2.59
N PHE A 75 -14.06 -24.32 2.79
CA PHE A 75 -12.95 -24.29 1.83
C PHE A 75 -13.08 -25.31 0.68
N SER A 76 -14.01 -26.25 0.74
CA SER A 76 -14.13 -27.30 -0.27
C SER A 76 -14.83 -26.87 -1.57
N LYS A 77 -15.40 -25.66 -1.64
CA LYS A 77 -16.11 -25.15 -2.83
C LYS A 77 -15.67 -23.73 -3.22
N ALA A 78 -14.35 -23.47 -3.24
CA ALA A 78 -13.87 -22.25 -3.86
C ALA A 78 -14.12 -22.34 -5.37
N THR A 79 -15.13 -21.63 -5.83
CA THR A 79 -15.44 -21.50 -7.27
C THR A 79 -14.32 -20.72 -7.95
N ILE A 80 -14.04 -20.99 -9.25
CA ILE A 80 -13.03 -20.28 -10.05
C ILE A 80 -13.26 -18.78 -10.01
N ASN A 81 -14.51 -18.32 -9.89
CA ASN A 81 -14.86 -16.93 -9.73
C ASN A 81 -14.31 -16.33 -8.42
N ASP A 82 -14.32 -17.07 -7.31
CA ASP A 82 -13.81 -16.60 -6.02
C ASP A 82 -12.30 -16.32 -6.06
N LEU A 83 -11.55 -17.11 -6.84
CA LEU A 83 -10.11 -16.87 -7.03
C LEU A 83 -9.82 -15.59 -7.81
N ARG A 84 -10.61 -15.27 -8.84
CA ARG A 84 -10.47 -14.05 -9.62
C ARG A 84 -10.71 -12.81 -8.75
N PHE A 85 -11.76 -12.82 -7.93
CA PHE A 85 -12.09 -11.68 -7.05
C PHE A 85 -11.05 -11.49 -5.95
N ARG A 86 -10.54 -12.58 -5.38
CA ARG A 86 -9.41 -12.50 -4.42
C ARG A 86 -8.18 -11.87 -5.05
N PHE A 87 -7.89 -12.19 -6.30
CA PHE A 87 -6.77 -11.56 -7.02
C PHE A 87 -6.96 -10.04 -7.16
N PHE A 88 -8.14 -9.59 -7.61
CA PHE A 88 -8.40 -8.14 -7.79
C PHE A 88 -8.33 -7.36 -6.48
N ILE A 89 -8.85 -7.91 -5.38
CA ILE A 89 -8.80 -7.23 -4.08
C ILE A 89 -7.37 -7.18 -3.52
N ILE A 90 -6.54 -8.19 -3.79
CA ILE A 90 -5.12 -8.17 -3.42
C ILE A 90 -4.38 -7.11 -4.23
N VAL A 91 -4.58 -7.06 -5.55
CA VAL A 91 -3.99 -6.04 -6.44
C VAL A 91 -4.38 -4.64 -5.99
N PHE A 92 -5.65 -4.42 -5.66
CA PHE A 92 -6.14 -3.17 -5.08
C PHE A 92 -5.42 -2.82 -3.78
N SER A 93 -5.33 -3.76 -2.83
CA SER A 93 -4.70 -3.52 -1.52
C SER A 93 -3.21 -3.20 -1.64
N ILE A 94 -2.50 -3.89 -2.55
CA ILE A 94 -1.11 -3.57 -2.88
C ILE A 94 -1.00 -2.14 -3.44
N GLY A 95 -1.91 -1.76 -4.34
CA GLY A 95 -1.97 -0.41 -4.91
C GLY A 95 -2.14 0.67 -3.85
N VAL A 96 -3.07 0.48 -2.92
CA VAL A 96 -3.34 1.42 -1.83
C VAL A 96 -2.13 1.53 -0.89
N ILE A 97 -1.57 0.39 -0.45
CA ILE A 97 -0.44 0.36 0.47
C ILE A 97 0.80 1.00 -0.18
N SER A 98 1.12 0.65 -1.43
CA SER A 98 2.28 1.22 -2.14
C SER A 98 2.12 2.73 -2.37
N PHE A 99 0.89 3.19 -2.67
CA PHE A 99 0.64 4.60 -2.87
C PHE A 99 0.75 5.40 -1.56
N TYR A 100 0.21 4.83 -0.48
CA TYR A 100 0.38 5.43 0.85
C TYR A 100 1.85 5.54 1.25
N LEU A 101 2.64 4.47 1.07
CA LEU A 101 4.08 4.47 1.35
C LEU A 101 4.83 5.48 0.48
N TYR A 102 4.49 5.57 -0.81
CA TYR A 102 5.05 6.57 -1.71
C TYR A 102 4.83 8.00 -1.19
N LEU A 103 3.61 8.33 -0.77
CA LEU A 103 3.29 9.64 -0.20
C LEU A 103 3.98 9.87 1.16
N ALA A 104 4.05 8.83 2.01
CA ALA A 104 4.65 8.93 3.34
C ALA A 104 6.15 9.23 3.28
N ILE A 105 6.86 8.62 2.33
CA ILE A 105 8.30 8.74 2.20
C ILE A 105 8.68 9.98 1.37
N ASN A 106 7.83 10.37 0.42
CA ASN A 106 8.10 11.50 -0.49
C ASN A 106 7.63 12.86 0.07
N GLN A 107 7.42 13.00 1.38
CA GLN A 107 6.91 14.24 2.00
C GLN A 107 7.76 15.50 1.71
N ASN A 108 9.06 15.33 1.56
CA ASN A 108 10.02 16.43 1.40
C ASN A 108 10.43 16.69 -0.06
N ASN A 109 9.96 15.88 -1.01
CA ASN A 109 10.36 16.00 -2.41
C ASN A 109 9.34 16.80 -3.22
N VAL A 110 9.84 17.69 -4.04
CA VAL A 110 9.06 18.68 -4.81
C VAL A 110 8.40 18.04 -6.05
N GLU A 111 8.79 16.82 -6.44
CA GLU A 111 8.33 16.21 -7.69
C GLU A 111 7.61 14.89 -7.48
N PHE A 112 6.30 14.90 -7.73
CA PHE A 112 5.49 13.68 -7.80
C PHE A 112 5.59 13.07 -9.20
N SER A 113 6.20 11.88 -9.32
CA SER A 113 6.37 11.18 -10.59
C SER A 113 5.63 9.85 -10.60
N PHE A 114 4.85 9.61 -11.65
CA PHE A 114 4.19 8.32 -11.89
C PHE A 114 5.19 7.16 -11.97
N ILE A 115 6.38 7.41 -12.53
CA ILE A 115 7.43 6.39 -12.65
C ILE A 115 7.93 5.98 -11.27
N LYS A 116 8.16 6.93 -10.37
CA LYS A 116 8.56 6.63 -8.97
C LYS A 116 7.50 5.81 -8.27
N TYR A 117 6.22 6.17 -8.40
CA TYR A 117 5.13 5.35 -7.87
C TYR A 117 5.14 3.92 -8.43
N GLY A 118 5.38 3.75 -9.73
CA GLY A 118 5.52 2.44 -10.37
C GLY A 118 6.62 1.58 -9.73
N TYR A 119 7.76 2.16 -9.38
CA TYR A 119 8.81 1.46 -8.63
C TYR A 119 8.35 1.03 -7.25
N PHE A 120 7.66 1.91 -6.51
CA PHE A 120 7.11 1.57 -5.19
C PHE A 120 6.11 0.42 -5.27
N TYR A 121 5.24 0.44 -6.27
CA TYR A 121 4.28 -0.64 -6.51
C TYR A 121 5.00 -1.97 -6.81
N LEU A 122 5.99 -1.96 -7.69
CA LEU A 122 6.75 -3.15 -8.08
C LEU A 122 7.52 -3.74 -6.89
N ILE A 123 8.15 -2.90 -6.07
CA ILE A 123 8.86 -3.33 -4.87
C ILE A 123 7.90 -3.95 -3.85
N THR A 124 6.71 -3.36 -3.66
CA THR A 124 5.69 -3.92 -2.77
C THR A 124 5.19 -5.27 -3.27
N VAL A 125 4.98 -5.43 -4.57
CA VAL A 125 4.63 -6.72 -5.18
C VAL A 125 5.74 -7.75 -4.94
N LEU A 126 6.99 -7.40 -5.23
CA LEU A 126 8.14 -8.28 -5.04
C LEU A 126 8.27 -8.72 -3.57
N PHE A 127 8.07 -7.80 -2.64
CA PHE A 127 8.05 -8.08 -1.20
C PHE A 127 6.99 -9.12 -0.83
N LEU A 128 5.76 -8.98 -1.34
CA LEU A 128 4.67 -9.93 -1.04
C LEU A 128 4.91 -11.30 -1.70
N VAL A 129 5.48 -11.33 -2.90
CA VAL A 129 5.88 -12.58 -3.56
C VAL A 129 6.97 -13.28 -2.75
N LEU A 130 8.00 -12.55 -2.32
CA LEU A 130 9.05 -13.07 -1.46
C LEU A 130 8.48 -13.63 -0.16
N LYS A 131 7.59 -12.88 0.49
CA LYS A 131 6.91 -13.32 1.72
C LYS A 131 6.07 -14.59 1.48
N SER A 132 5.35 -14.67 0.37
CA SER A 132 4.61 -15.88 0.00
C SER A 132 5.52 -17.10 -0.19
N PHE A 133 6.67 -16.89 -0.83
CA PHE A 133 7.68 -17.94 -1.00
C PHE A 133 8.26 -18.39 0.35
N LEU A 134 8.53 -17.47 1.26
CA LEU A 134 9.02 -17.78 2.61
C LEU A 134 7.97 -18.56 3.43
N PHE A 135 6.67 -18.26 3.26
CA PHE A 135 5.60 -19.08 3.85
C PHE A 135 5.62 -20.52 3.32
N ASP A 136 5.85 -20.72 2.01
CA ASP A 136 5.94 -22.07 1.42
C ASP A 136 7.16 -22.81 1.94
N LEU A 137 8.30 -22.15 2.07
CA LEU A 137 9.53 -22.73 2.55
C LEU A 137 9.41 -23.20 4.01
N ILE A 138 8.84 -22.35 4.88
CA ILE A 138 8.59 -22.69 6.28
C ILE A 138 7.55 -23.80 6.39
N GLY A 139 6.49 -23.71 5.58
CA GLY A 139 5.44 -24.71 5.56
C GLY A 139 5.95 -26.09 5.14
N TYR A 140 6.84 -26.15 4.18
CA TYR A 140 7.46 -27.39 3.74
C TYR A 140 8.28 -28.07 4.84
N ILE A 141 8.92 -27.29 5.71
CA ILE A 141 9.82 -27.83 6.76
C ILE A 141 9.05 -28.18 8.03
N PHE A 142 8.03 -27.38 8.42
CA PHE A 142 7.46 -27.45 9.77
C PHE A 142 5.96 -27.69 9.84
N LEU A 143 5.21 -27.57 8.72
CA LEU A 143 3.76 -27.61 8.73
C LEU A 143 3.14 -28.64 7.79
N ASP A 144 1.91 -29.02 8.13
CA ASP A 144 1.03 -29.74 7.19
C ASP A 144 0.51 -28.78 6.11
N HIS A 145 0.38 -29.26 4.88
CA HIS A 145 -0.09 -28.47 3.73
C HIS A 145 -1.45 -27.77 4.00
N ALA A 146 -2.33 -28.38 4.79
CA ALA A 146 -3.61 -27.78 5.15
C ALA A 146 -3.44 -26.52 6.01
N SER A 147 -2.64 -26.59 7.07
CA SER A 147 -2.37 -25.46 7.98
C SER A 147 -1.66 -24.31 7.27
N LEU A 148 -0.72 -24.61 6.37
CA LEU A 148 -0.03 -23.61 5.56
C LEU A 148 -0.99 -22.85 4.65
N LYS A 149 -1.90 -23.58 3.96
CA LYS A 149 -2.89 -22.96 3.08
C LYS A 149 -3.80 -22.00 3.87
N ILE A 150 -4.28 -22.42 5.05
CA ILE A 150 -5.11 -21.57 5.92
C ILE A 150 -4.35 -20.33 6.38
N ALA A 151 -3.07 -20.46 6.74
CA ALA A 151 -2.23 -19.34 7.15
C ALA A 151 -2.05 -18.31 6.03
N LYS A 152 -1.71 -18.77 4.82
CA LYS A 152 -1.60 -17.90 3.64
C LYS A 152 -2.91 -17.19 3.31
N GLU A 153 -4.01 -17.91 3.26
CA GLU A 153 -5.32 -17.33 2.97
C GLU A 153 -5.71 -16.29 4.03
N SER A 154 -5.48 -16.59 5.31
CA SER A 154 -5.74 -15.65 6.39
C SER A 154 -4.89 -14.38 6.28
N TYR A 155 -3.60 -14.53 5.96
CA TYR A 155 -2.71 -13.39 5.75
C TYR A 155 -3.18 -12.46 4.62
N PHE A 156 -3.48 -13.02 3.44
CA PHE A 156 -3.95 -12.23 2.30
C PHE A 156 -5.34 -11.62 2.54
N ASN A 157 -6.20 -12.27 3.29
CA ASN A 157 -7.51 -11.73 3.67
C ASN A 157 -7.36 -10.52 4.61
N ILE A 158 -6.45 -10.60 5.61
CA ILE A 158 -6.17 -9.46 6.51
C ILE A 158 -5.58 -8.30 5.73
N LEU A 159 -4.63 -8.57 4.83
CA LEU A 159 -4.02 -7.56 3.96
C LEU A 159 -5.07 -6.87 3.08
N SER A 160 -6.01 -7.64 2.53
CA SER A 160 -7.11 -7.12 1.72
C SER A 160 -8.03 -6.21 2.52
N PHE A 161 -8.35 -6.59 3.74
CA PHE A 161 -9.15 -5.77 4.65
C PHE A 161 -8.41 -4.47 5.03
N ALA A 162 -7.12 -4.57 5.31
CA ALA A 162 -6.28 -3.39 5.58
C ALA A 162 -6.27 -2.42 4.40
N GLY A 163 -6.18 -2.90 3.16
CA GLY A 163 -6.26 -2.08 1.96
C GLY A 163 -7.59 -1.33 1.85
N ILE A 164 -8.72 -1.99 2.15
CA ILE A 164 -10.05 -1.35 2.13
C ILE A 164 -10.14 -0.25 3.17
N VAL A 165 -9.63 -0.48 4.39
CA VAL A 165 -9.66 0.52 5.48
C VAL A 165 -8.67 1.66 5.22
N LEU A 166 -7.52 1.39 4.63
CA LEU A 166 -6.53 2.41 4.29
C LEU A 166 -6.93 3.28 3.10
N PHE A 167 -7.82 2.82 2.22
CA PHE A 167 -8.22 3.58 1.04
C PHE A 167 -8.87 4.95 1.39
N PRO A 168 -9.88 5.04 2.28
CA PRO A 168 -10.40 6.34 2.70
C PRO A 168 -9.36 7.21 3.41
N VAL A 169 -8.44 6.61 4.18
CA VAL A 169 -7.34 7.34 4.82
C VAL A 169 -6.38 7.91 3.78
N LEU A 170 -6.10 7.16 2.70
CA LEU A 170 -5.32 7.63 1.56
C LEU A 170 -5.98 8.82 0.86
N LEU A 171 -7.31 8.76 0.64
CA LEU A 171 -8.06 9.88 0.06
C LEU A 171 -7.96 11.13 0.95
N LEU A 172 -8.17 10.96 2.27
CA LEU A 172 -8.02 12.07 3.21
C LEU A 172 -6.61 12.66 3.14
N ARG A 173 -5.57 11.84 3.07
CA ARG A 173 -4.20 12.32 2.99
C ARG A 173 -3.90 13.17 1.76
N ILE A 174 -4.48 12.82 0.61
CA ILE A 174 -4.24 13.55 -0.64
C ILE A 174 -5.01 14.86 -0.69
N TYR A 175 -6.23 14.89 -0.15
CA TYR A 175 -7.12 16.04 -0.26
C TYR A 175 -7.22 16.91 1.00
N SER A 176 -6.61 16.50 2.11
CA SER A 176 -6.56 17.33 3.33
C SER A 176 -5.52 18.43 3.23
N ASP A 177 -5.75 19.52 3.99
CA ASP A 177 -4.77 20.58 4.18
C ASP A 177 -3.52 20.05 4.89
N THR A 178 -2.40 20.73 4.68
CA THR A 178 -1.09 20.36 5.24
C THR A 178 -1.09 20.20 6.76
N ASP A 179 -1.92 20.97 7.46
CA ASP A 179 -2.02 20.95 8.93
C ASP A 179 -2.67 19.64 9.45
N PHE A 180 -3.51 18.99 8.62
CA PHE A 180 -4.18 17.74 8.98
C PHE A 180 -3.38 16.48 8.59
N ILE A 181 -2.34 16.59 7.77
CA ILE A 181 -1.52 15.46 7.32
C ILE A 181 -0.98 14.65 8.51
N PRO A 182 -0.42 15.23 9.59
CA PRO A 182 0.09 14.45 10.72
C PRO A 182 -0.99 13.62 11.42
N VAL A 183 -2.22 14.14 11.49
CA VAL A 183 -3.35 13.42 12.08
C VAL A 183 -3.73 12.22 11.21
N VAL A 184 -3.81 12.40 9.90
CA VAL A 184 -4.13 11.33 8.94
C VAL A 184 -3.03 10.26 8.96
N ASP A 185 -1.77 10.65 9.02
CA ASP A 185 -0.63 9.73 9.13
C ASP A 185 -0.66 8.93 10.44
N THR A 186 -1.09 9.55 11.54
CA THR A 186 -1.29 8.86 12.81
C THR A 186 -2.41 7.82 12.70
N ILE A 187 -3.51 8.14 12.04
CA ILE A 187 -4.61 7.18 11.80
C ILE A 187 -4.11 6.00 10.97
N ALA A 188 -3.38 6.25 9.89
CA ALA A 188 -2.83 5.20 9.04
C ALA A 188 -1.85 4.30 9.80
N LEU A 189 -1.01 4.90 10.67
CA LEU A 189 -0.10 4.16 11.54
C LEU A 189 -0.86 3.25 12.51
N VAL A 190 -1.91 3.75 13.14
CA VAL A 190 -2.76 2.95 14.04
C VAL A 190 -3.41 1.79 13.28
N VAL A 191 -3.97 2.03 12.08
CA VAL A 191 -4.55 0.97 11.24
C VAL A 191 -3.49 -0.08 10.88
N SER A 192 -2.28 0.35 10.53
CA SER A 192 -1.17 -0.55 10.21
C SER A 192 -0.75 -1.41 11.40
N ILE A 193 -0.66 -0.82 12.60
CA ILE A 193 -0.35 -1.55 13.84
C ILE A 193 -1.45 -2.56 14.16
N ILE A 194 -2.71 -2.18 14.06
CA ILE A 194 -3.84 -3.10 14.28
C ILE A 194 -3.77 -4.26 13.29
N THR A 195 -3.54 -3.99 12.02
CA THR A 195 -3.39 -5.02 10.97
C THR A 195 -2.27 -5.99 11.32
N PHE A 196 -1.12 -5.47 11.76
CA PHE A 196 0.03 -6.28 12.15
C PHE A 196 -0.29 -7.19 13.35
N ILE A 197 -0.93 -6.64 14.38
CA ILE A 197 -1.38 -7.42 15.55
C ILE A 197 -2.37 -8.51 15.13
N LEU A 198 -3.31 -8.21 14.24
CA LEU A 198 -4.29 -9.19 13.74
C LEU A 198 -3.61 -10.33 12.98
N VAL A 199 -2.60 -10.06 12.16
CA VAL A 199 -1.79 -11.08 11.49
C VAL A 199 -1.14 -11.99 12.52
N ILE A 200 -0.48 -11.42 13.53
CA ILE A 200 0.19 -12.17 14.59
C ILE A 200 -0.81 -13.06 15.34
N ILE A 201 -1.95 -12.52 15.77
CA ILE A 201 -2.97 -13.29 16.50
C ILE A 201 -3.48 -14.47 15.66
N LYS A 202 -3.73 -14.26 14.36
CA LYS A 202 -4.19 -15.34 13.48
C LYS A 202 -3.15 -16.42 13.29
N LEU A 203 -1.90 -16.04 13.09
CA LEU A 203 -0.82 -17.00 12.98
C LEU A 203 -0.67 -17.81 14.27
N PHE A 204 -0.75 -17.17 15.43
CA PHE A 204 -0.78 -17.87 16.72
C PHE A 204 -1.93 -18.87 16.80
N GLN A 205 -3.16 -18.47 16.48
CA GLN A 205 -4.32 -19.35 16.56
C GLN A 205 -4.16 -20.60 15.69
N ILE A 206 -3.55 -20.48 14.50
CA ILE A 206 -3.32 -21.59 13.59
C ILE A 206 -2.24 -22.54 14.13
N PHE A 207 -1.21 -21.99 14.77
CA PHE A 207 -0.04 -22.76 15.19
C PHE A 207 -0.12 -23.33 16.63
N LEU A 208 -1.01 -22.82 17.48
CA LEU A 208 -1.14 -23.26 18.89
C LEU A 208 -1.54 -24.75 19.05
N HIS A 209 -1.94 -25.43 18.00
CA HIS A 209 -2.27 -26.87 18.08
C HIS A 209 -1.04 -27.80 18.27
N LYS A 210 0.22 -27.27 18.14
CA LYS A 210 1.46 -28.02 18.42
C LYS A 210 2.42 -27.15 19.24
N ILE A 211 2.27 -27.18 20.57
CA ILE A 211 2.86 -26.25 21.53
C ILE A 211 4.38 -26.04 21.42
N VAL A 212 5.16 -27.04 21.12
CA VAL A 212 6.64 -26.92 21.07
C VAL A 212 7.13 -26.39 19.74
N ALA A 213 6.54 -26.78 18.63
CA ALA A 213 6.87 -26.27 17.29
C ALA A 213 6.40 -24.83 17.10
N SER A 214 5.33 -24.43 17.78
CA SER A 214 4.70 -23.12 17.72
C SER A 214 5.65 -21.98 18.14
N PHE A 215 6.44 -22.16 19.18
CA PHE A 215 7.32 -21.10 19.69
C PHE A 215 8.48 -20.80 18.72
N TYR A 216 9.09 -21.84 18.14
CA TYR A 216 10.15 -21.66 17.14
C TYR A 216 9.63 -21.04 15.84
N ILE A 217 8.47 -21.49 15.37
CA ILE A 217 7.82 -20.94 14.17
C ILE A 217 7.45 -19.49 14.38
N MET A 218 6.98 -19.14 15.59
CA MET A 218 6.64 -17.77 15.90
C MET A 218 7.84 -16.84 15.94
N LEU A 219 8.93 -17.26 16.58
CA LEU A 219 10.17 -16.49 16.62
C LEU A 219 10.74 -16.30 15.21
N TYR A 220 10.63 -17.33 14.37
CA TYR A 220 11.03 -17.29 12.98
C TYR A 220 10.10 -16.38 12.14
N LEU A 221 8.80 -16.42 12.37
CA LEU A 221 7.83 -15.51 11.70
C LEU A 221 8.03 -14.06 12.12
N CYS A 222 8.31 -13.78 13.40
CA CYS A 222 8.61 -12.42 13.85
C CYS A 222 9.87 -11.88 13.17
N THR A 223 10.95 -12.64 13.09
CA THR A 223 12.17 -12.23 12.37
C THR A 223 11.91 -12.05 10.88
N LEU A 224 11.11 -12.91 10.26
CA LEU A 224 10.69 -12.84 8.86
C LEU A 224 9.72 -11.69 8.58
N GLU A 225 9.02 -11.18 9.57
CA GLU A 225 8.19 -9.99 9.41
C GLU A 225 8.99 -8.70 9.55
N PHE A 226 9.88 -8.59 10.54
CA PHE A 226 10.65 -7.37 10.79
C PHE A 226 11.78 -7.16 9.78
N LEU A 227 12.54 -8.19 9.46
CA LEU A 227 13.71 -8.07 8.59
C LEU A 227 13.36 -7.62 7.16
N PRO A 228 12.34 -8.19 6.49
CA PRO A 228 11.93 -7.70 5.18
C PRO A 228 11.31 -6.31 5.20
N LEU A 229 10.62 -5.89 6.28
CA LEU A 229 10.10 -4.53 6.43
C LEU A 229 11.23 -3.49 6.53
N ILE A 230 12.28 -3.80 7.28
CA ILE A 230 13.46 -2.94 7.39
C ILE A 230 14.18 -2.85 6.03
N ALA A 231 14.35 -3.98 5.34
CA ALA A 231 14.93 -4.02 4.01
C ALA A 231 14.10 -3.22 3.00
N LEU A 232 12.79 -3.35 3.04
CA LEU A 232 11.86 -2.59 2.20
C LEU A 232 11.97 -1.09 2.45
N TYR A 233 12.05 -0.66 3.70
CA TYR A 233 12.26 0.74 4.05
C TYR A 233 13.60 1.28 3.53
N GLN A 234 14.70 0.51 3.65
CA GLN A 234 16.00 0.89 3.12
C GLN A 234 16.01 1.01 1.58
N VAL A 235 15.37 0.06 0.89
CA VAL A 235 15.23 0.11 -0.58
C VAL A 235 14.42 1.31 -1.02
N TYR A 236 13.37 1.67 -0.30
CA TYR A 236 12.60 2.87 -0.60
C TYR A 236 13.42 4.15 -0.42
N GLN A 237 14.27 4.22 0.59
CA GLN A 237 15.18 5.37 0.79
C GLN A 237 16.25 5.51 -0.29
N LEU A 238 16.67 4.42 -0.94
CA LEU A 238 17.62 4.45 -2.03
C LEU A 238 17.05 4.97 -3.36
N ILE A 239 15.73 4.96 -3.52
CA ILE A 239 15.03 5.36 -4.77
C ILE A 239 14.64 6.84 -4.75
N ILE A 240 14.61 7.46 -3.58
CA ILE A 240 14.31 8.89 -3.40
C ILE A 240 15.54 9.75 -3.62
#